data_2b6278856f29170c4af2f8c1e7d3f2a7
#
_entry.id   2b6278856f29170c4af2f8c1e7d3f2a7
#
_cell.length_a   1.000
_cell.length_b   1.000
_cell.length_c   1.000
_cell.angle_alpha   90.00
_cell.angle_beta   90.00
_cell.angle_gamma   90.00
#
_symmetry.space_group_name_H-M   'P 1'
#
loop_
_entity.id
_entity.type
_entity.pdbx_description
1 polymer ?
#
loop_
_entity_poly.entity_id
_entity_poly.type
_entity_poly.pdbx_seq_one_letter_code
_entity_poly.pdbx_strand_id
1 'polypeptide(L)'
;MTQVLKVDDLAELRDQLSERGIFLWAVISESPTTEKTAQLLGLATRISKPRPEEARQFSIADLGEETALLLNRTLRSGTRIEFPGHVVILGDVNPGAEIIAEGNIIIWGRLRGMVRAGSAGNVAAVICALDLSPTQLRIADEVATTLRPRIDPKPEMARINEHGKLQSENWSPDR
;
A
#
# COMPACT_ATOMS: atom_id res chain seq x y z
N MET A 1 -24.56 -41.79 -1.65
CA MET A 1 -25.57 -41.48 -2.69
C MET A 1 -25.63 -39.96 -2.83
N THR A 2 -25.22 -39.44 -3.97
CA THR A 2 -25.30 -38.00 -4.24
C THR A 2 -26.72 -37.69 -4.69
N GLN A 3 -27.46 -36.96 -3.87
CA GLN A 3 -28.86 -36.58 -4.20
C GLN A 3 -28.81 -35.45 -5.23
N VAL A 4 -29.43 -35.66 -6.39
CA VAL A 4 -29.53 -34.65 -7.44
C VAL A 4 -30.75 -33.78 -7.14
N LEU A 5 -30.55 -32.51 -6.87
CA LEU A 5 -31.62 -31.53 -6.63
C LEU A 5 -32.10 -30.93 -7.95
N LYS A 6 -33.42 -30.96 -8.16
CA LYS A 6 -34.11 -30.34 -9.31
C LYS A 6 -34.43 -28.86 -9.00
N VAL A 7 -34.92 -28.16 -10.04
CA VAL A 7 -35.25 -26.74 -9.93
C VAL A 7 -36.30 -26.49 -8.84
N ASP A 8 -37.33 -27.31 -8.80
CA ASP A 8 -38.44 -27.18 -7.83
C ASP A 8 -37.94 -27.42 -6.40
N ASP A 9 -37.07 -28.41 -6.17
CA ASP A 9 -36.50 -28.73 -4.85
C ASP A 9 -35.64 -27.57 -4.31
N LEU A 10 -34.82 -26.92 -5.17
CA LEU A 10 -33.98 -25.80 -4.79
C LEU A 10 -34.76 -24.50 -4.60
N ALA A 11 -35.82 -24.29 -5.40
CA ALA A 11 -36.68 -23.15 -5.26
C ALA A 11 -37.47 -23.21 -3.94
N GLU A 12 -38.05 -24.39 -3.62
CA GLU A 12 -38.76 -24.62 -2.35
C GLU A 12 -37.82 -24.44 -1.15
N LEU A 13 -36.60 -24.98 -1.21
CA LEU A 13 -35.60 -24.79 -0.15
C LEU A 13 -35.23 -23.31 0.04
N ARG A 14 -35.04 -22.59 -1.05
CA ARG A 14 -34.74 -21.15 -1.00
C ARG A 14 -35.88 -20.37 -0.31
N ASP A 15 -37.10 -20.68 -0.68
CA ASP A 15 -38.32 -19.99 -0.17
C ASP A 15 -38.51 -20.30 1.31
N GLN A 16 -38.38 -21.56 1.74
CA GLN A 16 -38.40 -21.99 3.16
C GLN A 16 -37.32 -21.31 4.01
N LEU A 17 -36.09 -21.15 3.46
CA LEU A 17 -35.00 -20.43 4.14
C LEU A 17 -35.29 -18.94 4.23
N SER A 18 -35.85 -18.34 3.17
CA SER A 18 -36.23 -16.92 3.14
C SER A 18 -37.28 -16.57 4.19
N GLU A 19 -38.27 -17.45 4.39
CA GLU A 19 -39.29 -17.30 5.46
C GLU A 19 -38.67 -17.26 6.87
N ARG A 20 -37.52 -17.86 7.04
CA ARG A 20 -36.75 -17.88 8.31
C ARG A 20 -35.69 -16.77 8.38
N GLY A 21 -35.68 -15.83 7.42
CA GLY A 21 -34.67 -14.75 7.35
C GLY A 21 -33.28 -15.19 6.90
N ILE A 22 -33.16 -16.37 6.29
CA ILE A 22 -31.90 -16.91 5.78
C ILE A 22 -31.90 -16.80 4.26
N PHE A 23 -30.92 -16.09 3.69
CA PHE A 23 -30.80 -15.95 2.24
C PHE A 23 -29.86 -17.01 1.67
N LEU A 24 -30.43 -17.91 0.83
CA LEU A 24 -29.65 -18.85 0.04
C LEU A 24 -29.03 -18.10 -1.14
N TRP A 25 -27.70 -17.95 -1.15
CA TRP A 25 -26.98 -17.19 -2.20
C TRP A 25 -26.07 -18.08 -3.05
N ALA A 26 -25.70 -19.27 -2.57
CA ALA A 26 -24.81 -20.19 -3.28
C ALA A 26 -25.16 -21.66 -3.01
N VAL A 27 -24.94 -22.50 -4.01
CA VAL A 27 -25.06 -23.97 -3.92
C VAL A 27 -23.81 -24.60 -4.50
N ILE A 28 -23.10 -25.39 -3.70
CA ILE A 28 -21.91 -26.12 -4.13
C ILE A 28 -22.29 -27.57 -4.29
N SER A 29 -22.13 -28.13 -5.48
CA SER A 29 -22.45 -29.52 -5.80
C SER A 29 -21.48 -30.09 -6.81
N GLU A 30 -21.18 -31.37 -6.68
CA GLU A 30 -20.43 -32.15 -7.69
C GLU A 30 -21.33 -32.63 -8.83
N SER A 31 -22.66 -32.46 -8.70
CA SER A 31 -23.64 -32.85 -9.73
C SER A 31 -23.81 -31.72 -10.77
N PRO A 32 -23.48 -31.97 -12.04
CA PRO A 32 -23.69 -30.99 -13.12
C PRO A 32 -25.16 -30.53 -13.27
N THR A 33 -26.09 -31.43 -12.93
CA THR A 33 -27.53 -31.13 -12.96
C THR A 33 -27.91 -30.13 -11.87
N THR A 34 -27.41 -30.31 -10.64
CA THR A 34 -27.65 -29.41 -9.52
C THR A 34 -26.98 -28.04 -9.76
N GLU A 35 -25.76 -28.00 -10.34
CA GLU A 35 -25.11 -26.75 -10.75
C GLU A 35 -25.93 -25.97 -11.76
N LYS A 36 -26.41 -26.62 -12.83
CA LYS A 36 -27.27 -25.97 -13.83
C LYS A 36 -28.56 -25.43 -13.21
N THR A 37 -29.16 -26.19 -12.32
CA THR A 37 -30.38 -25.82 -11.59
C THR A 37 -30.15 -24.57 -10.74
N ALA A 38 -29.06 -24.54 -9.98
CA ALA A 38 -28.69 -23.39 -9.15
C ALA A 38 -28.44 -22.14 -9.99
N GLN A 39 -27.77 -22.25 -11.14
CA GLN A 39 -27.55 -21.15 -12.08
C GLN A 39 -28.86 -20.58 -12.65
N LEU A 40 -29.83 -21.42 -12.98
CA LEU A 40 -31.16 -21.00 -13.44
C LEU A 40 -31.92 -20.19 -12.39
N LEU A 41 -31.68 -20.48 -11.11
CA LEU A 41 -32.26 -19.75 -9.98
C LEU A 41 -31.44 -18.51 -9.56
N GLY A 42 -30.36 -18.18 -10.30
CA GLY A 42 -29.48 -17.06 -10.01
C GLY A 42 -28.57 -17.25 -8.79
N LEU A 43 -28.38 -18.49 -8.34
CA LEU A 43 -27.51 -18.83 -7.22
C LEU A 43 -26.07 -19.03 -7.69
N ALA A 44 -25.11 -18.62 -6.89
CA ALA A 44 -23.70 -18.88 -7.18
C ALA A 44 -23.39 -20.39 -7.05
N THR A 45 -22.70 -20.99 -8.01
CA THR A 45 -22.36 -22.41 -8.03
C THR A 45 -20.90 -22.69 -7.71
N ARG A 46 -20.12 -21.64 -7.55
CA ARG A 46 -18.71 -21.72 -7.13
C ARG A 46 -18.45 -20.64 -6.09
N ILE A 47 -17.86 -21.01 -4.99
CA ILE A 47 -17.16 -20.04 -4.17
C ILE A 47 -15.91 -19.74 -4.98
N SER A 48 -15.91 -18.63 -5.70
CA SER A 48 -14.69 -18.12 -6.31
C SER A 48 -13.73 -17.83 -5.16
N LYS A 49 -12.84 -18.80 -4.85
CA LYS A 49 -11.52 -18.37 -4.39
C LYS A 49 -11.05 -17.42 -5.50
N PRO A 50 -10.62 -16.19 -5.20
CA PRO A 50 -10.01 -15.34 -6.20
C PRO A 50 -8.99 -16.24 -6.92
N ARG A 51 -9.14 -16.37 -8.24
CA ARG A 51 -8.18 -17.15 -9.04
C ARG A 51 -6.82 -16.61 -8.66
N PRO A 52 -5.81 -17.48 -8.44
CA PRO A 52 -4.43 -17.00 -8.31
C PRO A 52 -3.99 -16.15 -9.50
N GLU A 53 -4.67 -16.27 -10.65
CA GLU A 53 -4.50 -15.46 -11.87
C GLU A 53 -5.14 -14.06 -11.79
N GLU A 54 -6.08 -13.82 -10.87
CA GLU A 54 -6.62 -12.48 -10.55
C GLU A 54 -5.91 -11.83 -9.35
N ALA A 55 -5.10 -12.56 -8.61
CA ALA A 55 -3.97 -11.95 -7.94
C ALA A 55 -3.11 -11.40 -9.08
N ARG A 56 -3.25 -10.09 -9.39
CA ARG A 56 -2.37 -9.38 -10.32
C ARG A 56 -0.97 -9.79 -9.92
N GLN A 57 -0.36 -10.69 -10.69
CA GLN A 57 1.08 -10.86 -10.68
C GLN A 57 1.59 -9.50 -11.17
N PHE A 58 1.95 -8.65 -10.23
CA PHE A 58 2.74 -7.49 -10.56
C PHE A 58 4.04 -8.04 -11.13
N SER A 59 4.11 -8.07 -12.45
CA SER A 59 5.38 -8.28 -13.13
C SER A 59 6.27 -7.12 -12.76
N ILE A 60 7.55 -7.40 -12.50
CA ILE A 60 8.54 -6.33 -12.33
C ILE A 60 8.54 -5.39 -13.57
N ALA A 61 8.14 -5.90 -14.74
CA ALA A 61 7.94 -5.13 -15.95
C ALA A 61 6.71 -4.19 -15.91
N ASP A 62 5.69 -4.49 -15.08
CA ASP A 62 4.50 -3.65 -14.88
C ASP A 62 4.70 -2.59 -13.81
N LEU A 63 5.81 -2.66 -13.04
CA LEU A 63 6.12 -1.72 -11.95
C LEU A 63 6.66 -0.37 -12.47
N GLY A 64 6.90 -0.22 -13.77
CA GLY A 64 7.32 1.04 -14.37
C GLY A 64 8.35 1.79 -13.52
N GLU A 65 8.13 3.08 -13.32
CA GLU A 65 8.96 3.96 -12.48
C GLU A 65 8.68 3.81 -10.96
N GLU A 66 7.77 2.92 -10.55
CA GLU A 66 7.36 2.72 -9.14
C GLU A 66 8.18 1.62 -8.42
N THR A 67 9.44 1.46 -8.76
CA THR A 67 10.31 0.54 -8.03
C THR A 67 10.69 1.12 -6.67
N ALA A 68 10.73 0.26 -5.64
CA ALA A 68 11.12 0.65 -4.30
C ALA A 68 12.21 -0.24 -3.71
N LEU A 69 13.23 0.37 -3.13
CA LEU A 69 14.25 -0.29 -2.33
C LEU A 69 13.80 -0.34 -0.87
N LEU A 70 13.55 -1.54 -0.35
CA LEU A 70 13.25 -1.75 1.07
C LEU A 70 14.50 -2.20 1.82
N LEU A 71 14.89 -1.46 2.85
CA LEU A 71 15.99 -1.82 3.76
C LEU A 71 15.49 -1.93 5.20
N ASN A 72 15.70 -3.09 5.80
CA ASN A 72 15.38 -3.33 7.22
C ASN A 72 16.67 -3.23 8.05
N ARG A 73 17.14 -2.01 8.25
CA ARG A 73 18.32 -1.70 9.09
C ARG A 73 18.46 -0.22 9.39
N THR A 74 19.12 0.11 10.48
CA THR A 74 19.57 1.47 10.78
C THR A 74 20.76 1.86 9.89
N LEU A 75 20.72 3.05 9.29
CA LEU A 75 21.82 3.63 8.53
C LEU A 75 22.72 4.43 9.45
N ARG A 76 24.01 4.12 9.38
CA ARG A 76 25.05 4.77 10.22
C ARG A 76 25.79 5.83 9.41
N SER A 77 26.52 6.70 10.11
CA SER A 77 27.41 7.68 9.50
C SER A 77 28.33 7.02 8.45
N GLY A 78 28.49 7.68 7.32
CA GLY A 78 29.27 7.20 6.17
C GLY A 78 28.49 6.26 5.23
N THR A 79 27.24 5.89 5.56
CA THR A 79 26.40 5.11 4.64
C THR A 79 25.75 6.06 3.64
N ARG A 80 25.94 5.80 2.32
CA ARG A 80 25.24 6.49 1.23
C ARG A 80 24.41 5.48 0.46
N ILE A 81 23.15 5.83 0.20
CA ILE A 81 22.19 5.09 -0.63
C ILE A 81 21.76 6.01 -1.74
N GLU A 82 21.81 5.51 -2.97
CA GLU A 82 21.29 6.18 -4.16
C GLU A 82 20.47 5.17 -4.95
N PHE A 83 19.21 5.53 -5.28
CA PHE A 83 18.30 4.60 -5.92
C PHE A 83 17.37 5.30 -6.93
N PRO A 84 17.23 4.76 -8.18
CA PRO A 84 16.35 5.33 -9.19
C PRO A 84 14.90 4.89 -8.99
N GLY A 85 14.28 5.30 -7.88
CA GLY A 85 12.93 4.93 -7.47
C GLY A 85 12.66 5.37 -6.05
N HIS A 86 11.75 4.67 -5.37
CA HIS A 86 11.43 4.96 -3.97
C HIS A 86 12.38 4.25 -3.00
N VAL A 87 12.60 4.84 -1.82
CA VAL A 87 13.40 4.22 -0.76
C VAL A 87 12.58 4.11 0.52
N VAL A 88 12.52 2.89 1.09
CA VAL A 88 11.82 2.61 2.35
C VAL A 88 12.83 2.05 3.34
N ILE A 89 12.97 2.71 4.49
CA ILE A 89 13.87 2.28 5.57
C ILE A 89 13.02 1.86 6.79
N LEU A 90 13.17 0.61 7.22
CA LEU A 90 12.68 0.15 8.52
C LEU A 90 13.82 0.24 9.52
N GLY A 91 13.94 1.41 10.18
CA GLY A 91 15.03 1.74 11.10
C GLY A 91 15.36 3.23 11.07
N ASP A 92 16.37 3.63 11.82
CA ASP A 92 16.82 5.02 11.93
C ASP A 92 17.84 5.39 10.84
N VAL A 93 17.86 6.66 10.47
CA VAL A 93 18.88 7.27 9.62
C VAL A 93 19.69 8.25 10.45
N ASN A 94 20.89 7.86 10.84
CA ASN A 94 21.74 8.63 11.76
C ASN A 94 22.45 9.80 11.06
N PRO A 95 22.89 10.83 11.80
CA PRO A 95 23.72 11.90 11.25
C PRO A 95 24.95 11.35 10.50
N GLY A 96 25.25 11.95 9.33
CA GLY A 96 26.31 11.48 8.44
C GLY A 96 25.93 10.30 7.53
N ALA A 97 24.71 9.80 7.61
CA ALA A 97 24.11 8.95 6.57
C ALA A 97 23.42 9.81 5.52
N GLU A 98 23.42 9.36 4.27
CA GLU A 98 22.82 10.06 3.12
C GLU A 98 21.93 9.12 2.32
N ILE A 99 20.73 9.60 1.95
CA ILE A 99 19.80 8.89 1.06
C ILE A 99 19.42 9.82 -0.09
N ILE A 100 19.56 9.32 -1.32
CA ILE A 100 19.14 9.98 -2.55
C ILE A 100 18.19 9.05 -3.27
N ALA A 101 16.99 9.51 -3.58
CA ALA A 101 15.97 8.76 -4.30
C ALA A 101 15.39 9.63 -5.43
N GLU A 102 15.15 9.05 -6.60
CA GLU A 102 14.39 9.73 -7.66
C GLU A 102 12.90 9.81 -7.33
N GLY A 103 12.39 8.88 -6.53
CA GLY A 103 11.03 8.86 -5.99
C GLY A 103 10.92 9.36 -4.56
N ASN A 104 9.98 8.77 -3.82
CA ASN A 104 9.68 9.08 -2.42
C ASN A 104 10.69 8.43 -1.46
N ILE A 105 10.82 9.00 -0.25
CA ILE A 105 11.60 8.42 0.85
C ILE A 105 10.68 8.23 2.05
N ILE A 106 10.58 6.98 2.55
CA ILE A 106 9.79 6.64 3.74
C ILE A 106 10.73 6.04 4.78
N ILE A 107 10.74 6.62 5.98
CA ILE A 107 11.59 6.17 7.08
C ILE A 107 10.69 5.79 8.26
N TRP A 108 10.54 4.49 8.48
CA TRP A 108 9.85 3.96 9.65
C TRP A 108 10.81 3.96 10.84
N GLY A 109 11.11 5.17 11.30
CA GLY A 109 12.09 5.44 12.33
C GLY A 109 12.43 6.94 12.39
N ARG A 110 13.57 7.26 13.02
CA ARG A 110 14.06 8.62 13.18
C ARG A 110 14.96 9.02 12.01
N LEU A 111 14.65 10.11 11.36
CA LEU A 111 15.50 10.72 10.33
C LEU A 111 16.35 11.84 10.92
N ARG A 112 17.65 11.63 11.02
CA ARG A 112 18.64 12.60 11.50
C ARG A 112 19.78 12.82 10.51
N GLY A 113 19.83 12.05 9.43
CA GLY A 113 20.80 12.16 8.36
C GLY A 113 20.42 13.18 7.29
N MET A 114 21.02 13.07 6.11
CA MET A 114 20.71 13.85 4.92
C MET A 114 19.82 13.02 3.98
N VAL A 115 18.79 13.68 3.43
CA VAL A 115 17.88 13.03 2.46
C VAL A 115 17.55 13.95 1.30
N ARG A 116 17.49 13.36 0.09
CA ARG A 116 17.05 14.01 -1.13
C ARG A 116 16.06 13.11 -1.86
N ALA A 117 14.78 13.48 -1.85
CA ALA A 117 13.75 12.84 -2.67
C ALA A 117 13.58 13.59 -3.99
N GLY A 118 13.02 12.94 -5.00
CA GLY A 118 12.76 13.56 -6.29
C GLY A 118 14.03 14.03 -6.98
N SER A 119 15.16 13.34 -6.82
CA SER A 119 16.49 13.79 -7.26
C SER A 119 16.58 14.02 -8.77
N ALA A 120 15.72 13.39 -9.58
CA ALA A 120 15.59 13.61 -11.03
C ALA A 120 14.64 14.79 -11.39
N GLY A 121 14.25 15.63 -10.42
CA GLY A 121 13.37 16.79 -10.65
C GLY A 121 11.90 16.54 -10.29
N ASN A 122 11.56 15.41 -9.65
CA ASN A 122 10.19 15.14 -9.23
C ASN A 122 9.80 16.00 -8.01
N VAL A 123 9.11 17.11 -8.25
CA VAL A 123 8.61 18.03 -7.22
C VAL A 123 7.43 17.48 -6.42
N ALA A 124 6.77 16.42 -6.91
CA ALA A 124 5.67 15.74 -6.22
C ALA A 124 6.15 14.68 -5.22
N ALA A 125 7.47 14.43 -5.17
CA ALA A 125 8.04 13.48 -4.23
C ALA A 125 7.81 13.93 -2.78
N VAL A 126 7.67 12.94 -1.88
CA VAL A 126 7.47 13.17 -0.45
C VAL A 126 8.54 12.47 0.39
N ILE A 127 8.79 13.01 1.57
CA ILE A 127 9.64 12.39 2.58
C ILE A 127 8.82 12.22 3.85
N CYS A 128 8.66 10.96 4.32
CA CYS A 128 7.93 10.63 5.54
C CYS A 128 8.87 10.05 6.59
N ALA A 129 8.69 10.43 7.85
CA ALA A 129 9.41 9.83 8.97
C ALA A 129 8.55 9.84 10.25
N LEU A 130 8.81 8.91 11.18
CA LEU A 130 8.19 8.92 12.50
C LEU A 130 8.73 10.07 13.38
N ASP A 131 9.97 10.47 13.15
CA ASP A 131 10.62 11.64 13.74
C ASP A 131 11.47 12.32 12.65
N LEU A 132 11.03 13.48 12.20
CA LEU A 132 11.65 14.23 11.11
C LEU A 132 12.55 15.34 11.66
N SER A 133 13.82 15.00 11.94
CA SER A 133 14.85 15.90 12.46
C SER A 133 16.14 15.84 11.63
N PRO A 134 16.09 15.94 10.30
CA PRO A 134 17.24 15.73 9.42
C PRO A 134 18.29 16.83 9.56
N THR A 135 19.54 16.49 9.26
CA THR A 135 20.62 17.47 9.09
C THR A 135 20.39 18.30 7.82
N GLN A 136 19.90 17.66 6.76
CA GLN A 136 19.49 18.33 5.52
C GLN A 136 18.35 17.54 4.89
N LEU A 137 17.34 18.25 4.40
CA LEU A 137 16.20 17.69 3.68
C LEU A 137 16.00 18.46 2.39
N ARG A 138 15.94 17.70 1.27
CA ARG A 138 15.71 18.25 -0.06
C ARG A 138 14.62 17.46 -0.78
N ILE A 139 13.82 18.17 -1.57
CA ILE A 139 12.91 17.58 -2.54
C ILE A 139 13.16 18.28 -3.88
N ALA A 140 13.53 17.51 -4.90
CA ALA A 140 14.06 18.06 -6.15
C ALA A 140 15.20 19.03 -5.88
N ASP A 141 15.02 20.31 -6.21
CA ASP A 141 16.02 21.36 -5.97
C ASP A 141 15.72 22.20 -4.72
N GLU A 142 14.56 22.02 -4.10
CA GLU A 142 14.16 22.76 -2.91
C GLU A 142 14.80 22.19 -1.64
N VAL A 143 15.29 23.08 -0.78
CA VAL A 143 15.91 22.76 0.50
C VAL A 143 15.04 23.26 1.65
N ALA A 144 14.80 22.44 2.66
CA ALA A 144 14.10 22.89 3.85
C ALA A 144 14.93 23.92 4.62
N THR A 145 14.38 25.12 4.82
CA THR A 145 15.09 26.24 5.42
C THR A 145 15.20 26.11 6.94
N THR A 146 14.29 25.38 7.60
CA THR A 146 14.31 25.25 9.08
C THR A 146 13.47 24.04 9.52
N LEU A 147 14.11 22.92 9.80
CA LEU A 147 13.50 21.80 10.53
C LEU A 147 14.09 21.81 11.94
N ARG A 148 13.28 22.20 12.93
CA ARG A 148 13.72 22.23 14.33
C ARG A 148 13.42 20.86 14.97
N PRO A 149 14.36 20.27 15.73
CA PRO A 149 14.07 19.12 16.56
C PRO A 149 12.88 19.41 17.48
N ARG A 150 11.91 18.49 17.52
CA ARG A 150 10.73 18.64 18.38
C ARG A 150 10.93 17.89 19.69
N ILE A 151 10.35 18.42 20.78
CA ILE A 151 10.38 17.78 22.10
C ILE A 151 9.50 16.52 22.12
N ASP A 152 8.40 16.54 21.34
CA ASP A 152 7.47 15.41 21.17
C ASP A 152 7.35 15.08 19.66
N PRO A 153 8.19 14.17 19.13
CA PRO A 153 8.16 13.84 17.73
C PRO A 153 6.85 13.11 17.36
N LYS A 154 6.24 13.53 16.27
CA LYS A 154 5.07 12.89 15.66
C LYS A 154 5.40 12.51 14.23
N PRO A 155 4.72 11.52 13.66
CA PRO A 155 4.88 11.21 12.25
C PRO A 155 4.64 12.44 11.39
N GLU A 156 5.60 12.76 10.54
CA GLU A 156 5.57 13.91 9.66
C GLU A 156 5.82 13.53 8.21
N MET A 157 5.26 14.35 7.32
CA MET A 157 5.50 14.30 5.90
C MET A 157 6.01 15.66 5.42
N ALA A 158 7.12 15.64 4.71
CA ALA A 158 7.65 16.82 4.01
C ALA A 158 7.29 16.74 2.53
N ARG A 159 6.84 17.87 1.97
CA ARG A 159 6.49 18.03 0.56
C ARG A 159 6.68 19.48 0.10
N ILE A 160 6.70 19.69 -1.20
CA ILE A 160 6.64 21.01 -1.80
C ILE A 160 5.16 21.44 -1.86
N ASN A 161 4.84 22.61 -1.34
CA ASN A 161 3.50 23.18 -1.37
C ASN A 161 3.19 23.86 -2.71
N GLU A 162 1.96 24.35 -2.88
CA GLU A 162 1.49 25.06 -4.07
C GLU A 162 2.29 26.34 -4.41
N HIS A 163 3.02 26.88 -3.42
CA HIS A 163 3.88 28.06 -3.60
C HIS A 163 5.34 27.68 -3.92
N GLY A 164 5.61 26.40 -4.21
CA GLY A 164 6.95 25.90 -4.52
C GLY A 164 7.90 25.83 -3.33
N LYS A 165 7.40 25.92 -2.09
CA LYS A 165 8.23 25.87 -0.88
C LYS A 165 8.14 24.51 -0.20
N LEU A 166 9.28 24.00 0.22
CA LEU A 166 9.36 22.76 0.99
C LEU A 166 8.90 23.04 2.43
N GLN A 167 7.91 22.27 2.89
CA GLN A 167 7.36 22.35 4.24
C GLN A 167 7.11 20.93 4.81
N SER A 168 7.15 20.81 6.13
CA SER A 168 6.74 19.58 6.84
C SER A 168 5.41 19.81 7.55
N GLU A 169 4.58 18.76 7.56
CA GLU A 169 3.31 18.74 8.25
C GLU A 169 3.13 17.41 8.98
N ASN A 170 2.35 17.39 10.06
CA ASN A 170 2.03 16.14 10.73
C ASN A 170 1.25 15.24 9.77
N TRP A 171 1.63 13.97 9.72
CA TRP A 171 0.86 12.99 8.98
C TRP A 171 -0.50 12.77 9.64
N SER A 172 -1.58 12.76 8.84
CA SER A 172 -2.94 12.44 9.28
C SER A 172 -3.55 11.42 8.33
N PRO A 173 -4.24 10.38 8.85
CA PRO A 173 -4.91 9.37 8.01
C PRO A 173 -6.14 9.91 7.27
N ASP A 174 -6.67 11.08 7.64
CA ASP A 174 -7.95 11.62 7.15
C ASP A 174 -7.79 12.52 5.90
N ARG A 175 -6.81 12.24 5.06
CA ARG A 175 -6.57 12.96 3.80
C ARG A 175 -6.64 12.07 2.59
#